data_e56f7e3fd810bd09bf99f4c16fb88aec
#
_entry.id   e56f7e3fd810bd09bf99f4c16fb88aec
#
_cell.length_a   1.000
_cell.length_b   1.000
_cell.length_c   1.000
_cell.angle_alpha   90.00
_cell.angle_beta   90.00
_cell.angle_gamma   90.00
#
_symmetry.space_group_name_H-M   'P 1'
#
loop_
_entity.id
_entity.type
_entity.pdbx_description
1 polymer ?
#
loop_
_entity_poly.entity_id
_entity_poly.type
_entity_poly.pdbx_seq_one_letter_code
_entity_poly.pdbx_strand_id
1 'polypeptide(L)'
;MSIVLPLDEEQRDALQELLNISMGQAANSLAQLIETKIDISIPKISAVTPTQLYSLLFETEDAFYTRQSFLGDVHGEVMSVLSQAGLSEVATLMDYDEPLSKEDIQEIILELCNILAGACL
;
A
#
# COMPACT_ATOMS: atom_id res chain seq x y z
N MET A 1 11.10 10.19 19.92
CA MET A 1 9.90 10.08 20.77
C MET A 1 8.74 9.60 19.93
N SER A 2 8.18 8.50 20.28
CA SER A 2 7.00 8.00 19.57
C SER A 2 5.75 8.60 20.21
N ILE A 3 4.89 9.20 19.39
CA ILE A 3 3.58 9.62 19.83
C ILE A 3 2.63 8.51 19.44
N VAL A 4 2.15 7.80 20.43
CA VAL A 4 1.10 6.83 20.22
C VAL A 4 -0.21 7.56 20.48
N LEU A 5 -1.03 7.67 19.45
CA LEU A 5 -2.40 8.11 19.64
C LEU A 5 -3.16 6.90 20.19
N PRO A 6 -3.52 6.92 21.47
CA PRO A 6 -4.26 5.79 22.00
C PRO A 6 -5.65 5.81 21.40
N LEU A 7 -5.92 4.82 20.56
CA LEU A 7 -7.27 4.56 20.10
C LEU A 7 -7.91 3.63 21.12
N ASP A 8 -9.12 3.94 21.55
CA ASP A 8 -9.89 3.00 22.33
C ASP A 8 -10.39 1.87 21.41
N GLU A 9 -10.94 0.84 22.00
CA GLU A 9 -11.37 -0.34 21.25
C GLU A 9 -12.43 0.00 20.18
N GLU A 10 -13.36 0.87 20.53
CA GLU A 10 -14.43 1.29 19.63
C GLU A 10 -13.88 2.08 18.44
N GLN A 11 -12.96 3.00 18.68
CA GLN A 11 -12.31 3.79 17.64
C GLN A 11 -11.46 2.90 16.72
N ARG A 12 -10.77 1.95 17.29
CA ARG A 12 -9.95 1.00 16.56
C ARG A 12 -10.79 0.13 15.64
N ASP A 13 -11.92 -0.37 16.13
CA ASP A 13 -12.83 -1.19 15.34
C ASP A 13 -13.43 -0.39 14.20
N ALA A 14 -13.82 0.85 14.45
CA ALA A 14 -14.36 1.74 13.42
C ALA A 14 -13.33 2.03 12.33
N LEU A 15 -12.09 2.31 12.72
CA LEU A 15 -11.02 2.57 11.77
C LEU A 15 -10.69 1.32 10.95
N GLN A 16 -10.67 0.15 11.59
CA GLN A 16 -10.41 -1.10 10.90
C GLN A 16 -11.49 -1.43 9.87
N GLU A 17 -12.75 -1.20 10.20
CA GLU A 17 -13.84 -1.40 9.26
C GLU A 17 -13.75 -0.44 8.08
N LEU A 18 -13.43 0.81 8.34
CA LEU A 18 -13.23 1.82 7.30
C LEU A 18 -12.10 1.40 6.35
N LEU A 19 -10.98 0.93 6.89
CA LEU A 19 -9.87 0.45 6.09
C LEU A 19 -10.23 -0.81 5.30
N ASN A 20 -11.02 -1.71 5.87
CA ASN A 20 -11.51 -2.88 5.15
C ASN A 20 -12.31 -2.49 3.91
N ILE A 21 -13.19 -1.51 4.05
CA ILE A 21 -14.00 -0.99 2.93
C ILE A 21 -13.08 -0.35 1.89
N SER A 22 -12.14 0.48 2.34
CA SER A 22 -11.20 1.17 1.46
C SER A 22 -10.33 0.20 0.68
N MET A 23 -9.81 -0.82 1.35
CA MET A 23 -8.98 -1.84 0.71
C MET A 23 -9.77 -2.72 -0.24
N GLY A 24 -11.05 -2.97 0.05
CA GLY A 24 -11.95 -3.64 -0.87
C GLY A 24 -12.15 -2.85 -2.17
N GLN A 25 -12.31 -1.54 -2.06
CA GLN A 25 -12.38 -0.66 -3.23
C GLN A 25 -11.07 -0.64 -4.01
N ALA A 26 -9.95 -0.61 -3.31
CA ALA A 26 -8.62 -0.67 -3.94
C ALA A 26 -8.45 -1.99 -4.71
N ALA A 27 -8.87 -3.10 -4.13
CA ALA A 27 -8.81 -4.41 -4.79
C ALA A 27 -9.64 -4.43 -6.06
N ASN A 28 -10.84 -3.87 -6.03
CA ASN A 28 -11.70 -3.79 -7.21
C ASN A 28 -11.07 -2.93 -8.30
N SER A 29 -10.54 -1.76 -7.96
CA SER A 29 -9.90 -0.87 -8.92
C SER A 29 -8.68 -1.52 -9.55
N LEU A 30 -7.88 -2.19 -8.75
CA LEU A 30 -6.68 -2.89 -9.21
C LEU A 30 -7.04 -4.09 -10.09
N ALA A 31 -8.07 -4.85 -9.70
CA ALA A 31 -8.57 -5.99 -10.47
C ALA A 31 -9.06 -5.55 -11.85
N GLN A 32 -9.70 -4.40 -11.95
CA GLN A 32 -10.13 -3.84 -13.23
C GLN A 32 -8.94 -3.44 -14.10
N LEU A 33 -7.90 -2.84 -13.49
CA LEU A 33 -6.72 -2.42 -14.22
C LEU A 33 -5.97 -3.60 -14.84
N ILE A 34 -5.78 -4.67 -14.08
CA ILE A 34 -5.02 -5.84 -14.53
C ILE A 34 -5.88 -6.98 -15.07
N GLU A 35 -7.19 -6.79 -15.07
CA GLU A 35 -8.18 -7.77 -15.57
C GLU A 35 -8.06 -9.15 -14.90
N THR A 36 -7.73 -9.15 -13.62
CA THR A 36 -7.51 -10.36 -12.84
C THR A 36 -8.08 -10.15 -11.43
N LYS A 37 -8.69 -11.19 -10.88
CA LYS A 37 -9.19 -11.13 -9.50
C LYS A 37 -8.04 -10.93 -8.53
N ILE A 38 -8.24 -10.03 -7.56
CA ILE A 38 -7.25 -9.73 -6.53
C ILE A 38 -7.85 -9.97 -5.17
N ASP A 39 -7.14 -10.70 -4.34
CA ASP A 39 -7.48 -10.90 -2.95
C ASP A 39 -6.54 -10.07 -2.08
N ILE A 40 -7.12 -9.32 -1.16
CA ILE A 40 -6.37 -8.48 -0.22
C ILE A 40 -6.58 -9.03 1.19
N SER A 41 -5.50 -9.12 1.94
CA SER A 41 -5.56 -9.54 3.34
C SER A 41 -6.27 -8.49 4.20
N ILE A 42 -6.78 -8.94 5.34
CA ILE A 42 -7.47 -8.05 6.29
C ILE A 42 -6.46 -7.04 6.85
N PRO A 43 -6.77 -5.73 6.79
CA PRO A 43 -5.89 -4.72 7.38
C PRO A 43 -5.75 -4.90 8.89
N LYS A 44 -4.57 -4.58 9.39
CA LYS A 44 -4.28 -4.62 10.82
C LYS A 44 -3.88 -3.23 11.29
N ILE A 45 -4.36 -2.86 12.47
CA ILE A 45 -4.01 -1.60 13.12
C ILE A 45 -3.16 -1.94 14.33
N SER A 46 -1.97 -1.37 14.38
CA SER A 46 -1.02 -1.62 15.48
C SER A 46 -0.34 -0.34 15.90
N ALA A 47 -0.10 -0.20 17.19
CA ALA A 47 0.78 0.84 17.70
C ALA A 47 2.19 0.31 17.71
N VAL A 48 3.11 1.01 17.04
CA VAL A 48 4.50 0.58 16.91
C VAL A 48 5.45 1.72 17.20
N THR A 49 6.66 1.39 17.64
CA THR A 49 7.74 2.36 17.76
C THR A 49 8.34 2.64 16.37
N PRO A 50 9.05 3.78 16.18
CA PRO A 50 9.76 4.03 14.92
C PRO A 50 10.71 2.90 14.52
N THR A 51 11.40 2.29 15.48
CA THR A 51 12.30 1.17 15.20
C THR A 51 11.54 -0.06 14.71
N GLN A 52 10.42 -0.37 15.33
CA GLN A 52 9.57 -1.48 14.89
C GLN A 52 9.02 -1.24 13.50
N LEU A 53 8.58 -0.01 13.22
CA LEU A 53 8.08 0.36 11.89
C LEU A 53 9.17 0.20 10.83
N TYR A 54 10.38 0.67 11.12
CA TYR A 54 11.51 0.51 10.20
C TYR A 54 11.77 -0.95 9.89
N SER A 55 11.79 -1.81 10.91
CA SER A 55 12.01 -3.25 10.72
C SER A 55 10.92 -3.88 9.84
N LEU A 56 9.66 -3.50 10.03
CA LEU A 56 8.56 -4.02 9.21
C LEU A 56 8.68 -3.59 7.75
N LEU A 57 9.05 -2.32 7.50
CA LEU A 57 9.09 -1.77 6.16
C LEU A 57 10.29 -2.26 5.35
N PHE A 58 11.45 -2.44 5.99
CA PHE A 58 12.70 -2.76 5.31
C PHE A 58 13.16 -4.20 5.53
N GLU A 59 12.21 -5.07 5.81
CA GLU A 59 12.45 -6.49 6.00
C GLU A 59 12.78 -7.21 4.68
N THR A 60 12.25 -6.71 3.58
CA THR A 60 12.42 -7.29 2.24
C THR A 60 13.59 -6.63 1.53
N GLU A 61 14.58 -7.42 1.08
CA GLU A 61 15.67 -6.94 0.24
C GLU A 61 15.19 -6.75 -1.19
N ASP A 62 15.82 -5.81 -1.89
CA ASP A 62 15.56 -5.55 -3.31
C ASP A 62 14.08 -5.22 -3.62
N ALA A 63 13.42 -4.57 -2.68
CA ALA A 63 12.06 -4.13 -2.87
C ALA A 63 12.01 -2.69 -3.40
N PHE A 64 10.90 -2.37 -4.06
CA PHE A 64 10.60 -1.00 -4.50
C PHE A 64 9.70 -0.36 -3.45
N TYR A 65 10.02 0.88 -3.10
CA TYR A 65 9.30 1.62 -2.07
C TYR A 65 8.75 2.90 -2.68
N THR A 66 7.50 3.20 -2.34
CA THR A 66 6.93 4.51 -2.62
C THR A 66 6.45 5.12 -1.32
N ARG A 67 6.46 6.43 -1.28
CA ARG A 67 6.05 7.18 -0.10
C ARG A 67 5.19 8.35 -0.54
N GLN A 68 4.05 8.49 0.09
CA GLN A 68 3.11 9.55 -0.20
C GLN A 68 2.61 10.17 1.10
N SER A 69 2.79 11.47 1.24
CA SER A 69 2.32 12.19 2.42
C SER A 69 0.92 12.75 2.17
N PHE A 70 0.12 12.80 3.22
CA PHE A 70 -1.18 13.46 3.16
C PHE A 70 -1.32 14.46 4.31
N LEU A 71 -2.02 15.55 4.02
CA LEU A 71 -2.27 16.63 4.97
C LEU A 71 -3.76 16.95 5.00
N GLY A 72 -4.24 17.28 6.18
CA GLY A 72 -5.62 17.62 6.42
C GLY A 72 -5.83 17.77 7.92
N ASP A 73 -7.01 17.45 8.39
CA ASP A 73 -7.29 17.41 9.85
C ASP A 73 -6.40 16.35 10.51
N VAL A 74 -6.08 15.31 9.78
CA VAL A 74 -5.08 14.31 10.15
C VAL A 74 -4.01 14.30 9.07
N HIS A 75 -2.76 14.16 9.48
CA HIS A 75 -1.66 14.03 8.54
C HIS A 75 -0.91 12.72 8.78
N GLY A 76 -0.30 12.21 7.73
CA GLY A 76 0.44 10.98 7.81
C GLY A 76 1.10 10.63 6.50
N GLU A 77 1.53 9.39 6.38
CA GLU A 77 2.22 8.90 5.20
C GLU A 77 1.70 7.52 4.81
N VAL A 78 1.57 7.31 3.52
CA VAL A 78 1.32 6.00 2.94
C VAL A 78 2.62 5.51 2.34
N MET A 79 3.04 4.32 2.71
CA MET A 79 4.20 3.67 2.12
C MET A 79 3.76 2.39 1.43
N SER A 80 4.14 2.23 0.19
CA SER A 80 3.88 1.02 -0.58
C SER A 80 5.19 0.29 -0.81
N VAL A 81 5.18 -1.02 -0.60
CA VAL A 81 6.36 -1.86 -0.75
C VAL A 81 6.02 -2.96 -1.76
N LEU A 82 6.85 -3.09 -2.79
CA LEU A 82 6.65 -4.07 -3.84
C LEU A 82 7.95 -4.82 -4.08
N SER A 83 7.90 -6.16 -3.96
CA SER A 83 9.06 -6.99 -4.25
C SER A 83 9.33 -7.01 -5.75
N GLN A 84 10.56 -7.40 -6.15
CA GLN A 84 10.88 -7.57 -7.57
C GLN A 84 9.99 -8.61 -8.24
N ALA A 85 9.73 -9.72 -7.56
CA ALA A 85 8.83 -10.76 -8.08
C ALA A 85 7.41 -10.21 -8.27
N GLY A 86 6.91 -9.46 -7.29
CA GLY A 86 5.59 -8.83 -7.40
C GLY A 86 5.52 -7.82 -8.53
N LEU A 87 6.57 -7.03 -8.71
CA LEU A 87 6.65 -6.09 -9.83
C LEU A 87 6.59 -6.80 -11.19
N SER A 88 7.33 -7.89 -11.36
CA SER A 88 7.33 -8.66 -12.60
C SER A 88 5.95 -9.25 -12.89
N GLU A 89 5.28 -9.79 -11.88
CA GLU A 89 3.93 -10.33 -12.05
C GLU A 89 2.93 -9.26 -12.47
N VAL A 90 2.95 -8.11 -11.80
CA VAL A 90 2.07 -7.00 -12.13
C VAL A 90 2.37 -6.46 -13.52
N ALA A 91 3.64 -6.32 -13.87
CA ALA A 91 4.05 -5.87 -15.20
C ALA A 91 3.51 -6.77 -16.29
N THR A 92 3.59 -8.08 -16.11
CA THR A 92 3.04 -9.04 -17.06
C THR A 92 1.54 -8.88 -17.20
N LEU A 93 0.82 -8.71 -16.09
CA LEU A 93 -0.63 -8.52 -16.09
C LEU A 93 -1.05 -7.18 -16.73
N MET A 94 -0.18 -6.18 -16.70
CA MET A 94 -0.41 -4.88 -17.35
C MET A 94 0.11 -4.81 -18.79
N ASP A 95 0.52 -5.95 -19.35
CA ASP A 95 1.05 -6.06 -20.72
C ASP A 95 2.35 -5.30 -20.98
N TYR A 96 3.19 -5.17 -19.98
CA TYR A 96 4.54 -4.67 -20.16
C TYR A 96 5.48 -5.77 -20.60
N ASP A 97 6.39 -5.46 -21.51
CA ASP A 97 7.38 -6.40 -22.02
C ASP A 97 8.65 -6.37 -21.16
N GLU A 98 9.23 -7.56 -20.94
CA GLU A 98 10.53 -7.68 -20.29
C GLU A 98 11.66 -7.50 -21.35
N PRO A 99 12.82 -6.90 -20.99
CA PRO A 99 13.11 -6.33 -19.68
C PRO A 99 12.44 -4.97 -19.47
N LEU A 100 12.03 -4.69 -18.23
CA LEU A 100 11.39 -3.43 -17.90
C LEU A 100 12.41 -2.29 -17.91
N SER A 101 12.06 -1.18 -18.55
CA SER A 101 12.85 0.03 -18.46
C SER A 101 12.64 0.70 -17.11
N LYS A 102 13.52 1.62 -16.75
CA LYS A 102 13.38 2.40 -15.53
C LYS A 102 12.07 3.19 -15.53
N GLU A 103 11.68 3.70 -16.67
CA GLU A 103 10.42 4.44 -16.83
C GLU A 103 9.21 3.53 -16.64
N ASP A 104 9.27 2.32 -17.18
CA ASP A 104 8.20 1.31 -17.00
C ASP A 104 8.00 1.00 -15.53
N ILE A 105 9.09 0.79 -14.81
CA ILE A 105 9.04 0.51 -13.36
C ILE A 105 8.38 1.66 -12.62
N GLN A 106 8.77 2.89 -12.93
CA GLN A 106 8.20 4.07 -12.28
C GLN A 106 6.70 4.20 -12.56
N GLU A 107 6.27 3.98 -13.80
CA GLU A 107 4.87 4.04 -14.18
C GLU A 107 4.03 3.02 -13.42
N ILE A 108 4.50 1.78 -13.35
CA ILE A 108 3.80 0.70 -12.66
C ILE A 108 3.65 1.01 -11.17
N ILE A 109 4.73 1.41 -10.53
CA ILE A 109 4.75 1.70 -9.10
C ILE A 109 3.83 2.88 -8.76
N LEU A 110 3.90 3.95 -9.55
CA LEU A 110 3.07 5.12 -9.34
C LEU A 110 1.59 4.81 -9.54
N GLU A 111 1.25 4.04 -10.55
CA GLU A 111 -0.13 3.63 -10.80
C GLU A 111 -0.70 2.82 -9.63
N LEU A 112 0.05 1.83 -9.18
CA LEU A 112 -0.36 1.02 -8.03
C LEU A 112 -0.52 1.86 -6.77
N CYS A 113 0.44 2.74 -6.51
CA CYS A 113 0.41 3.62 -5.34
C CYS A 113 -0.81 4.54 -5.37
N ASN A 114 -1.11 5.12 -6.53
CA ASN A 114 -2.26 6.00 -6.69
C ASN A 114 -3.58 5.27 -6.46
N ILE A 115 -3.71 4.05 -6.94
CA ILE A 115 -4.92 3.25 -6.72
C ILE A 115 -5.09 2.92 -5.25
N LEU A 116 -4.04 2.43 -4.60
CA LEU A 116 -4.10 2.03 -3.20
C LEU A 116 -4.30 3.22 -2.26
N ALA A 117 -3.50 4.27 -2.44
CA ALA A 117 -3.62 5.47 -1.62
C ALA A 117 -4.93 6.20 -1.87
N GLY A 118 -5.36 6.29 -3.12
CA GLY A 118 -6.60 6.97 -3.48
C GLY A 118 -7.83 6.32 -2.87
N ALA A 119 -7.83 5.01 -2.71
CA ALA A 119 -8.92 4.29 -2.05
C ALA A 119 -8.95 4.52 -0.54
N CYS A 120 -7.79 4.75 0.09
CA CYS A 120 -7.66 4.94 1.54
C CYS A 120 -7.79 6.39 1.98
N LEU A 121 -7.57 7.32 1.09
CA LEU A 121 -7.60 8.75 1.36
C LEU A 121 -8.79 9.42 0.70
#